data_6a416a85577c500aca6f3abc8f6400ef
#
_entry.id   6a416a85577c500aca6f3abc8f6400ef
#
_cell.length_a   1.000
_cell.length_b   1.000
_cell.length_c   1.000
_cell.angle_alpha   90.00
_cell.angle_beta   90.00
_cell.angle_gamma   90.00
#
_symmetry.space_group_name_H-M   'P 1'
#
loop_
_entity.id
_entity.type
_entity.pdbx_description
1 polymer ?
#
loop_
_entity_poly.entity_id
_entity_poly.type
_entity_poly.pdbx_seq_one_letter_code
_entity_poly.pdbx_strand_id
1 'polypeptide(L)'
;LWNILKGAKPAAAAALDAGSDRIRVAVPRAGKPAVLAGVGESEAVGIAGGRVSDEGAAARSFAEAVAKAEQMSRLKIRKVFLGISTTEAEFLPVRAGAAFKKGRPIRKKDIGALLELAGNADVPAGRQVIQVFGGEFAGPGFFAHRSQSGGKGHHYEWRGKALTVQKSLVEQLTSLLRRLGIEVAEITLSVTAAAGTVLGEAEKQVGTAVVDLGSATTSVAFYKNGILWEAGVLPVGGAHITADLAIGLGCSLAAAEELKRQIGLCGGKKDRDAVFIARARAEEILAMAGELIGRQNVFPRGIVLTGGGALLRGLPELAAEFFEVPVRLGTPRCVFPAGFSPDPAWCASVGLVQQKNEGGLHARF
;
A
#
# COMPACT_ATOMS: atom_id res chain seq x y z
N LEU A 1 -36.51 -5.64 -8.52
CA LEU A 1 -35.09 -5.58 -8.13
C LEU A 1 -34.86 -4.97 -6.71
N TRP A 2 -35.69 -4.03 -6.25
CA TRP A 2 -35.54 -3.36 -4.95
C TRP A 2 -35.89 -4.24 -3.73
N ASN A 3 -36.67 -5.29 -3.92
CA ASN A 3 -37.09 -6.20 -2.83
C ASN A 3 -36.09 -7.34 -2.53
N ILE A 4 -35.07 -7.57 -3.37
CA ILE A 4 -34.07 -8.64 -3.16
C ILE A 4 -32.99 -8.21 -2.16
N LEU A 5 -32.82 -6.91 -1.92
CA LEU A 5 -31.75 -6.36 -1.07
C LEU A 5 -32.16 -6.10 0.40
N LYS A 6 -33.40 -6.34 0.81
CA LYS A 6 -33.89 -6.07 2.18
C LYS A 6 -33.36 -7.02 3.28
N GLY A 7 -32.48 -7.97 2.95
CA GLY A 7 -31.93 -8.94 3.93
C GLY A 7 -30.42 -9.11 3.87
N ALA A 8 -29.69 -8.30 3.09
CA ALA A 8 -28.23 -8.42 3.03
C ALA A 8 -27.60 -7.98 4.35
N LYS A 9 -26.95 -8.91 5.06
CA LYS A 9 -26.13 -8.58 6.22
C LYS A 9 -25.08 -7.53 5.80
N PRO A 10 -24.85 -6.48 6.62
CA PRO A 10 -23.77 -5.55 6.32
C PRO A 10 -22.46 -6.34 6.18
N ALA A 11 -21.76 -6.13 5.08
CA ALA A 11 -20.45 -6.73 4.88
C ALA A 11 -19.49 -6.24 5.97
N ALA A 12 -18.56 -7.10 6.37
CA ALA A 12 -17.32 -6.62 6.96
C ALA A 12 -16.74 -5.53 6.04
N ALA A 13 -16.04 -4.54 6.59
CA ALA A 13 -15.49 -3.47 5.79
C ALA A 13 -14.66 -4.04 4.63
N ALA A 14 -14.96 -3.62 3.41
CA ALA A 14 -14.21 -4.02 2.22
C ALA A 14 -12.91 -3.23 2.12
N ALA A 15 -11.96 -3.69 1.33
CA ALA A 15 -10.81 -2.91 0.94
C ALA A 15 -11.04 -2.24 -0.41
N LEU A 16 -10.57 -1.02 -0.56
CA LEU A 16 -10.56 -0.27 -1.81
C LEU A 16 -9.16 0.30 -2.02
N ASP A 17 -8.50 -0.12 -3.08
CA ASP A 17 -7.20 0.40 -3.49
C ASP A 17 -7.40 1.37 -4.66
N ALA A 18 -7.05 2.64 -4.44
CA ALA A 18 -7.19 3.73 -5.40
C ALA A 18 -5.91 3.88 -6.23
N GLY A 19 -5.67 2.96 -7.15
CA GLY A 19 -4.54 3.02 -8.08
C GLY A 19 -4.72 4.05 -9.20
N SER A 20 -3.65 4.36 -9.93
CA SER A 20 -3.67 5.34 -11.04
C SER A 20 -4.09 4.74 -12.40
N ASP A 21 -4.13 3.43 -12.52
CA ASP A 21 -4.61 2.70 -13.72
C ASP A 21 -5.89 1.93 -13.43
N ARG A 22 -5.95 1.31 -12.27
CA ARG A 22 -7.08 0.48 -11.83
C ARG A 22 -7.48 0.81 -10.40
N ILE A 23 -8.79 0.83 -10.18
CA ILE A 23 -9.38 0.80 -8.84
C ILE A 23 -9.73 -0.65 -8.54
N ARG A 24 -9.27 -1.16 -7.39
CA ARG A 24 -9.53 -2.55 -6.98
C ARG A 24 -10.26 -2.61 -5.66
N VAL A 25 -11.29 -3.42 -5.61
CA VAL A 25 -12.11 -3.65 -4.42
C VAL A 25 -12.04 -5.12 -4.03
N ALA A 26 -11.71 -5.40 -2.77
CA ALA A 26 -11.71 -6.76 -2.22
C ALA A 26 -12.69 -6.84 -1.05
N VAL A 27 -13.61 -7.80 -1.12
CA VAL A 27 -14.64 -8.03 -0.10
C VAL A 27 -14.31 -9.30 0.67
N PRO A 28 -13.99 -9.22 1.97
CA PRO A 28 -13.70 -10.40 2.76
C PRO A 28 -14.95 -11.22 3.07
N ARG A 29 -14.78 -12.53 3.23
CA ARG A 29 -15.82 -13.38 3.82
C ARG A 29 -15.89 -13.14 5.33
N ALA A 30 -17.09 -12.94 5.85
CA ALA A 30 -17.30 -12.70 7.28
C ALA A 30 -16.58 -13.75 8.15
N GLY A 31 -15.76 -13.28 9.10
CA GLY A 31 -14.97 -14.12 10.00
C GLY A 31 -13.78 -14.87 9.37
N LYS A 32 -13.50 -14.67 8.07
CA LYS A 32 -12.40 -15.32 7.35
C LYS A 32 -11.69 -14.29 6.44
N PRO A 33 -10.87 -13.38 6.97
CA PRO A 33 -10.24 -12.30 6.18
C PRO A 33 -9.28 -12.82 5.10
N ALA A 34 -8.75 -14.02 5.25
CA ALA A 34 -7.94 -14.68 4.24
C ALA A 34 -8.76 -15.34 3.11
N VAL A 35 -10.08 -15.18 3.10
CA VAL A 35 -10.98 -15.68 2.04
C VAL A 35 -11.81 -14.51 1.53
N LEU A 36 -11.73 -14.23 0.25
CA LEU A 36 -12.54 -13.20 -0.38
C LEU A 36 -13.90 -13.75 -0.81
N ALA A 37 -14.95 -12.99 -0.54
CA ALA A 37 -16.30 -13.26 -1.01
C ALA A 37 -16.52 -12.70 -2.42
N GLY A 38 -15.81 -11.65 -2.80
CA GLY A 38 -15.87 -11.02 -4.10
C GLY A 38 -14.76 -10.01 -4.32
N VAL A 39 -14.52 -9.72 -5.58
CA VAL A 39 -13.57 -8.70 -6.04
C VAL A 39 -14.22 -7.86 -7.14
N GLY A 40 -13.75 -6.64 -7.31
CA GLY A 40 -14.18 -5.75 -8.40
C GLY A 40 -13.03 -4.87 -8.85
N GLU A 41 -12.97 -4.62 -10.15
CA GLU A 41 -11.96 -3.77 -10.76
C GLU A 41 -12.60 -2.88 -11.83
N SER A 42 -12.13 -1.63 -11.91
CA SER A 42 -12.46 -0.68 -12.97
C SER A 42 -11.21 0.09 -13.42
N GLU A 43 -11.28 0.73 -14.56
CA GLU A 43 -10.29 1.72 -14.96
C GLU A 43 -10.32 2.93 -14.01
N ALA A 44 -9.15 3.48 -13.69
CA ALA A 44 -9.03 4.64 -12.81
C ALA A 44 -9.08 5.94 -13.64
N VAL A 45 -10.25 6.30 -14.16
CA VAL A 45 -10.43 7.57 -14.88
C VAL A 45 -10.64 8.68 -13.88
N GLY A 46 -9.94 9.82 -14.07
CA GLY A 46 -10.01 10.97 -13.17
C GLY A 46 -9.14 10.85 -11.92
N ILE A 47 -8.23 9.86 -11.89
CA ILE A 47 -7.21 9.72 -10.84
C ILE A 47 -5.84 9.64 -11.51
N ALA A 48 -4.91 10.46 -11.08
CA ALA A 48 -3.54 10.48 -11.58
C ALA A 48 -2.54 10.72 -10.43
N GLY A 49 -1.52 9.87 -10.30
CA GLY A 49 -0.47 10.01 -9.29
C GLY A 49 -0.99 10.07 -7.85
N GLY A 50 -2.09 9.39 -7.56
CA GLY A 50 -2.73 9.38 -6.25
C GLY A 50 -3.60 10.61 -5.96
N ARG A 51 -3.86 11.48 -6.95
CA ARG A 51 -4.72 12.65 -6.85
C ARG A 51 -5.98 12.49 -7.70
N VAL A 52 -7.08 13.07 -7.26
CA VAL A 52 -8.30 13.16 -8.07
C VAL A 52 -8.18 14.39 -8.97
N SER A 53 -8.14 14.16 -10.28
CA SER A 53 -8.06 15.21 -11.31
C SER A 53 -9.44 15.56 -11.90
N ASP A 54 -10.37 14.60 -11.90
CA ASP A 54 -11.78 14.78 -12.28
C ASP A 54 -12.66 13.98 -11.32
N GLU A 55 -13.39 14.68 -10.46
CA GLU A 55 -14.26 14.06 -9.45
C GLU A 55 -15.40 13.23 -10.05
N GLY A 56 -15.97 13.71 -11.15
CA GLY A 56 -17.09 13.01 -11.81
C GLY A 56 -16.64 11.69 -12.44
N ALA A 57 -15.50 11.70 -13.12
CA ALA A 57 -14.91 10.50 -13.70
C ALA A 57 -14.45 9.53 -12.60
N ALA A 58 -13.75 10.03 -11.57
CA ALA A 58 -13.31 9.21 -10.45
C ALA A 58 -14.51 8.57 -9.71
N ALA A 59 -15.59 9.31 -9.48
CA ALA A 59 -16.80 8.76 -8.85
C ALA A 59 -17.40 7.61 -9.67
N ARG A 60 -17.44 7.71 -10.99
CA ARG A 60 -17.91 6.60 -11.87
C ARG A 60 -16.99 5.39 -11.76
N SER A 61 -15.68 5.60 -11.79
CA SER A 61 -14.70 4.52 -11.65
C SER A 61 -14.83 3.80 -10.30
N PHE A 62 -14.94 4.54 -9.19
CA PHE A 62 -15.20 3.93 -7.87
C PHE A 62 -16.53 3.15 -7.83
N ALA A 63 -17.60 3.75 -8.35
CA ALA A 63 -18.92 3.11 -8.37
C ALA A 63 -18.91 1.79 -9.18
N GLU A 64 -18.22 1.76 -10.30
CA GLU A 64 -18.09 0.57 -11.14
C GLU A 64 -17.33 -0.55 -10.44
N ALA A 65 -16.17 -0.27 -9.84
CA ALA A 65 -15.39 -1.27 -9.10
C ALA A 65 -16.18 -1.83 -7.92
N VAL A 66 -16.86 -0.95 -7.18
CA VAL A 66 -17.73 -1.34 -6.06
C VAL A 66 -18.89 -2.19 -6.52
N ALA A 67 -19.57 -1.81 -7.59
CA ALA A 67 -20.72 -2.57 -8.13
C ALA A 67 -20.32 -3.99 -8.56
N LYS A 68 -19.16 -4.16 -9.22
CA LYS A 68 -18.63 -5.48 -9.59
C LYS A 68 -18.34 -6.34 -8.36
N ALA A 69 -17.72 -5.76 -7.32
CA ALA A 69 -17.44 -6.46 -6.07
C ALA A 69 -18.70 -6.85 -5.31
N GLU A 70 -19.72 -5.97 -5.27
CA GLU A 70 -21.03 -6.25 -4.69
C GLU A 70 -21.77 -7.35 -5.44
N GLN A 71 -21.74 -7.31 -6.76
CA GLN A 71 -22.36 -8.33 -7.61
C GLN A 71 -21.75 -9.71 -7.35
N MET A 72 -20.42 -9.80 -7.31
CA MET A 72 -19.72 -11.07 -7.07
C MET A 72 -19.92 -11.58 -5.65
N SER A 73 -19.78 -10.72 -4.64
CA SER A 73 -19.89 -11.10 -3.23
C SER A 73 -21.34 -11.30 -2.77
N ARG A 74 -22.32 -10.72 -3.47
CA ARG A 74 -23.73 -10.58 -3.05
C ARG A 74 -23.90 -9.83 -1.72
N LEU A 75 -22.94 -8.97 -1.39
CA LEU A 75 -22.92 -8.15 -0.19
C LEU A 75 -22.95 -6.66 -0.57
N LYS A 76 -23.62 -5.84 0.25
CA LYS A 76 -23.62 -4.39 0.06
C LYS A 76 -22.44 -3.76 0.79
N ILE A 77 -21.63 -2.99 0.08
CA ILE A 77 -20.45 -2.30 0.65
C ILE A 77 -20.91 -0.94 1.20
N ARG A 78 -20.74 -0.74 2.49
CA ARG A 78 -21.08 0.53 3.19
C ARG A 78 -19.86 1.15 3.85
N LYS A 79 -18.78 0.38 3.98
CA LYS A 79 -17.57 0.79 4.69
C LYS A 79 -16.35 0.19 4.02
N VAL A 80 -15.30 1.00 3.85
CA VAL A 80 -14.05 0.56 3.21
C VAL A 80 -12.83 0.98 4.01
N PHE A 81 -11.78 0.19 3.91
CA PHE A 81 -10.40 0.58 4.15
C PHE A 81 -9.81 1.05 2.82
N LEU A 82 -9.27 2.27 2.79
CA LEU A 82 -8.81 2.91 1.58
C LEU A 82 -7.29 2.87 1.49
N GLY A 83 -6.76 2.24 0.44
CA GLY A 83 -5.36 2.29 0.04
C GLY A 83 -5.14 3.44 -0.92
N ILE A 84 -4.05 4.18 -0.70
CA ILE A 84 -3.62 5.27 -1.58
C ILE A 84 -2.14 5.13 -1.91
N SER A 85 -1.75 5.58 -3.11
CA SER A 85 -0.36 5.70 -3.53
C SER A 85 -0.14 7.14 -4.00
N THR A 86 0.30 8.01 -3.10
CA THR A 86 0.47 9.44 -3.36
C THR A 86 1.86 9.92 -3.02
N THR A 87 2.44 10.72 -3.90
CA THR A 87 3.74 11.38 -3.69
C THR A 87 3.70 12.46 -2.63
N GLU A 88 2.50 12.85 -2.17
CA GLU A 88 2.32 13.78 -1.05
C GLU A 88 2.50 13.13 0.32
N ALA A 89 2.71 11.81 0.36
CA ALA A 89 2.99 11.08 1.58
C ALA A 89 4.35 11.47 2.16
N GLU A 90 4.39 11.92 3.41
CA GLU A 90 5.61 12.24 4.12
C GLU A 90 5.68 11.48 5.44
N PHE A 91 6.87 11.00 5.77
CA PHE A 91 7.17 10.35 7.04
C PHE A 91 7.85 11.35 7.98
N LEU A 92 7.13 11.79 8.99
CA LEU A 92 7.63 12.74 9.98
C LEU A 92 7.96 12.02 11.28
N PRO A 93 9.10 12.34 11.95
CA PRO A 93 9.37 11.82 13.27
C PRO A 93 8.36 12.38 14.27
N VAL A 94 7.77 11.50 15.07
CA VAL A 94 6.83 11.88 16.13
C VAL A 94 7.20 11.22 17.45
N ARG A 95 6.82 11.90 18.54
CA ARG A 95 7.02 11.41 19.90
C ARG A 95 5.71 11.52 20.66
N ALA A 96 5.44 10.53 21.49
CA ALA A 96 4.32 10.56 22.42
C ALA A 96 4.80 10.13 23.79
N GLY A 97 4.54 10.94 24.81
CA GLY A 97 4.93 10.66 26.18
C GLY A 97 3.72 10.60 27.11
N ALA A 98 3.78 9.72 28.09
CA ALA A 98 2.78 9.67 29.15
C ALA A 98 3.44 9.35 30.50
N ALA A 99 2.95 10.03 31.53
CA ALA A 99 3.34 9.76 32.90
C ALA A 99 2.31 8.83 33.57
N PHE A 100 2.78 7.79 34.20
CA PHE A 100 1.94 6.82 34.94
C PHE A 100 2.20 6.93 36.44
N LYS A 101 1.12 6.97 37.21
CA LYS A 101 1.21 6.98 38.69
C LYS A 101 1.82 5.68 39.20
N LYS A 102 2.79 5.79 40.14
CA LYS A 102 3.36 4.70 40.94
C LYS A 102 4.03 3.56 40.16
N GLY A 103 4.96 3.83 39.25
CA GLY A 103 5.94 2.83 38.74
C GLY A 103 5.37 1.45 38.39
N ARG A 104 4.14 1.38 37.84
CA ARG A 104 3.52 0.14 37.40
C ARG A 104 4.03 -0.26 36.02
N PRO A 105 4.05 -1.55 35.67
CA PRO A 105 4.39 -2.00 34.33
C PRO A 105 3.48 -1.38 33.28
N ILE A 106 4.04 -1.03 32.11
CA ILE A 106 3.27 -0.60 30.95
C ILE A 106 2.38 -1.75 30.44
N ARG A 107 1.15 -1.47 30.11
CA ARG A 107 0.16 -2.44 29.62
C ARG A 107 -0.16 -2.17 28.15
N LYS A 108 -0.71 -3.15 27.43
CA LYS A 108 -1.15 -2.98 26.03
C LYS A 108 -2.03 -1.74 25.82
N LYS A 109 -2.94 -1.44 26.75
CA LYS A 109 -3.78 -0.24 26.69
C LYS A 109 -2.99 1.06 26.77
N ASP A 110 -1.88 1.09 27.51
CA ASP A 110 -1.06 2.27 27.68
C ASP A 110 -0.25 2.54 26.40
N ILE A 111 0.18 1.47 25.75
CA ILE A 111 0.78 1.49 24.41
C ILE A 111 -0.23 2.05 23.41
N GLY A 112 -1.46 1.53 23.40
CA GLY A 112 -2.54 2.05 22.55
C GLY A 112 -2.77 3.56 22.74
N ALA A 113 -2.81 4.03 23.99
CA ALA A 113 -2.95 5.45 24.30
C ALA A 113 -1.75 6.29 23.80
N LEU A 114 -0.52 5.79 23.91
CA LEU A 114 0.67 6.48 23.37
C LEU A 114 0.63 6.59 21.85
N LEU A 115 0.16 5.55 21.17
CA LEU A 115 0.02 5.56 19.71
C LEU A 115 -1.12 6.47 19.24
N GLU A 116 -2.21 6.53 19.99
CA GLU A 116 -3.29 7.48 19.75
C GLU A 116 -2.79 8.92 19.92
N LEU A 117 -2.01 9.20 20.95
CA LEU A 117 -1.33 10.50 21.13
C LEU A 117 -0.38 10.80 19.96
N ALA A 118 0.39 9.81 19.50
CA ALA A 118 1.26 9.97 18.34
C ALA A 118 0.47 10.22 17.04
N GLY A 119 -0.69 9.60 16.89
CA GLY A 119 -1.62 9.83 15.77
C GLY A 119 -2.21 11.24 15.77
N ASN A 120 -2.30 11.87 16.93
CA ASN A 120 -2.74 13.26 17.11
C ASN A 120 -1.56 14.23 17.24
N ALA A 121 -0.34 13.83 16.86
CA ALA A 121 0.82 14.69 16.93
C ALA A 121 0.62 15.95 16.09
N ASP A 122 1.22 17.04 16.56
CA ASP A 122 1.25 18.28 15.81
C ASP A 122 2.11 18.11 14.54
N VAL A 123 1.49 18.36 13.40
CA VAL A 123 2.11 18.22 12.07
C VAL A 123 1.96 19.53 11.29
N PRO A 124 2.76 19.78 10.26
CA PRO A 124 2.69 21.00 9.49
C PRO A 124 1.27 21.33 9.02
N ALA A 125 0.94 22.63 8.99
CA ALA A 125 -0.39 23.11 8.58
C ALA A 125 -0.81 22.53 7.22
N GLY A 126 -2.08 22.16 7.09
CA GLY A 126 -2.62 21.52 5.89
C GLY A 126 -2.39 20.02 5.79
N ARG A 127 -1.61 19.42 6.68
CA ARG A 127 -1.37 17.97 6.73
C ARG A 127 -2.17 17.31 7.86
N GLN A 128 -2.36 16.01 7.74
CA GLN A 128 -2.89 15.17 8.82
C GLN A 128 -2.16 13.83 8.89
N VAL A 129 -2.06 13.29 10.08
CA VAL A 129 -1.56 11.94 10.31
C VAL A 129 -2.63 10.94 9.86
N ILE A 130 -2.26 9.99 9.01
CA ILE A 130 -3.14 8.88 8.62
C ILE A 130 -2.70 7.56 9.25
N GLN A 131 -1.43 7.45 9.65
CA GLN A 131 -0.91 6.25 10.28
C GLN A 131 0.38 6.56 11.06
N VAL A 132 0.66 5.79 12.11
CA VAL A 132 1.93 5.82 12.84
C VAL A 132 2.65 4.48 12.71
N PHE A 133 3.97 4.54 12.58
CA PHE A 133 4.79 3.37 12.31
C PHE A 133 6.04 3.33 13.14
N GLY A 134 6.51 2.10 13.33
CA GLY A 134 7.74 1.85 14.03
C GLY A 134 7.66 2.39 15.45
N GLY A 135 8.75 2.40 16.12
CA GLY A 135 8.88 3.12 17.35
C GLY A 135 9.63 2.34 18.39
N GLU A 136 10.40 3.11 19.13
CA GLU A 136 11.09 2.67 20.31
C GLU A 136 10.37 3.22 21.53
N PHE A 137 10.23 2.38 22.53
CA PHE A 137 9.79 2.84 23.84
C PHE A 137 11.03 3.20 24.67
N ALA A 138 11.09 4.42 25.17
CA ALA A 138 12.09 4.88 26.10
C ALA A 138 11.46 5.12 27.47
N GLY A 139 12.08 4.63 28.53
CA GLY A 139 11.65 4.83 29.91
C GLY A 139 12.54 4.06 30.88
N PRO A 140 12.43 4.28 32.20
CA PRO A 140 13.24 3.57 33.18
C PRO A 140 13.07 2.05 33.06
N GLY A 141 14.15 1.35 32.70
CA GLY A 141 14.18 -0.10 32.52
C GLY A 141 13.76 -0.59 31.13
N PHE A 142 13.67 0.30 30.14
CA PHE A 142 13.31 -0.06 28.77
C PHE A 142 14.33 0.46 27.74
N PHE A 143 14.95 -0.47 27.05
CA PHE A 143 15.58 -0.27 25.73
C PHE A 143 15.15 -1.44 24.86
N ALA A 144 14.04 -1.33 24.14
CA ALA A 144 13.64 -2.38 23.22
C ALA A 144 12.77 -1.84 22.08
N HIS A 145 13.05 -2.31 20.87
CA HIS A 145 12.28 -2.07 19.65
C HIS A 145 10.89 -2.74 19.65
N ARG A 146 10.50 -3.41 20.73
CA ARG A 146 9.20 -4.09 20.88
C ARG A 146 8.61 -3.82 22.24
N SER A 147 7.30 -3.67 22.28
CA SER A 147 6.52 -3.53 23.49
C SER A 147 6.65 -4.78 24.39
N GLN A 148 7.64 -4.83 25.25
CA GLN A 148 7.61 -5.75 26.36
C GLN A 148 6.89 -5.07 27.53
N SER A 149 5.70 -5.54 27.85
CA SER A 149 5.04 -5.17 29.10
C SER A 149 5.92 -5.63 30.27
N GLY A 150 6.39 -4.72 31.14
CA GLY A 150 7.16 -5.14 32.30
C GLY A 150 8.09 -4.08 32.91
N GLY A 151 8.42 -2.99 32.20
CA GLY A 151 9.25 -1.90 32.77
C GLY A 151 8.54 -1.19 33.95
N LYS A 152 9.26 -0.89 35.00
CA LYS A 152 8.77 -0.10 36.15
C LYS A 152 9.30 1.32 36.03
N GLY A 153 8.42 2.29 35.79
CA GLY A 153 8.81 3.69 35.66
C GLY A 153 7.60 4.62 35.77
N HIS A 154 7.87 5.91 35.89
CA HIS A 154 6.82 6.92 35.96
C HIS A 154 6.55 7.63 34.64
N HIS A 155 7.50 7.59 33.71
CA HIS A 155 7.42 8.25 32.41
C HIS A 155 7.85 7.30 31.31
N TYR A 156 7.02 7.17 30.29
CA TYR A 156 7.31 6.40 29.07
C TYR A 156 7.13 7.31 27.87
N GLU A 157 8.08 7.26 26.99
CA GLU A 157 8.05 7.94 25.70
C GLU A 157 8.05 6.88 24.58
N TRP A 158 7.20 7.07 23.59
CA TRP A 158 7.27 6.37 22.33
C TRP A 158 7.82 7.32 21.27
N ARG A 159 8.77 6.85 20.49
CA ARG A 159 9.40 7.59 19.39
C ARG A 159 9.26 6.79 18.13
N GLY A 160 8.61 7.34 17.12
CA GLY A 160 8.38 6.67 15.84
C GLY A 160 8.21 7.65 14.71
N LYS A 161 7.59 7.18 13.64
CA LYS A 161 7.27 7.99 12.45
C LYS A 161 5.76 8.07 12.26
N ALA A 162 5.25 9.23 11.89
CA ALA A 162 3.89 9.42 11.41
C ALA A 162 3.88 9.54 9.89
N LEU A 163 3.03 8.79 9.23
CA LEU A 163 2.68 9.00 7.84
C LEU A 163 1.65 10.12 7.77
N THR A 164 2.00 11.18 7.06
CA THR A 164 1.12 12.33 6.87
C THR A 164 0.83 12.54 5.39
N VAL A 165 -0.34 13.05 5.10
CA VAL A 165 -0.77 13.48 3.76
C VAL A 165 -1.49 14.81 3.85
N GLN A 166 -1.72 15.48 2.71
CA GLN A 166 -2.51 16.71 2.66
C GLN A 166 -3.96 16.42 3.09
N LYS A 167 -4.53 17.27 3.95
CA LYS A 167 -5.93 17.18 4.39
C LYS A 167 -6.89 17.24 3.20
N SER A 168 -6.60 18.12 2.23
CA SER A 168 -7.40 18.28 1.03
C SER A 168 -7.56 16.97 0.24
N LEU A 169 -6.50 16.17 0.12
CA LEU A 169 -6.58 14.87 -0.54
C LEU A 169 -7.52 13.91 0.20
N VAL A 170 -7.39 13.84 1.52
CA VAL A 170 -8.25 12.99 2.35
C VAL A 170 -9.70 13.43 2.27
N GLU A 171 -9.96 14.73 2.38
CA GLU A 171 -11.31 15.31 2.29
C GLU A 171 -11.93 15.03 0.91
N GLN A 172 -11.17 15.18 -0.17
CA GLN A 172 -11.62 14.93 -1.53
C GLN A 172 -12.02 13.45 -1.71
N LEU A 173 -11.14 12.49 -1.34
CA LEU A 173 -11.41 11.06 -1.47
C LEU A 173 -12.58 10.61 -0.57
N THR A 174 -12.61 11.07 0.68
CA THR A 174 -13.67 10.70 1.62
C THR A 174 -15.02 11.30 1.24
N SER A 175 -15.04 12.54 0.73
CA SER A 175 -16.25 13.19 0.23
C SER A 175 -16.81 12.46 -1.00
N LEU A 176 -15.93 12.07 -1.93
CA LEU A 176 -16.29 11.33 -3.12
C LEU A 176 -16.95 9.98 -2.75
N LEU A 177 -16.32 9.19 -1.88
CA LEU A 177 -16.86 7.90 -1.44
C LEU A 177 -18.14 8.05 -0.61
N ARG A 178 -18.24 9.09 0.21
CA ARG A 178 -19.48 9.41 0.95
C ARG A 178 -20.66 9.69 0.02
N ARG A 179 -20.45 10.39 -1.09
CA ARG A 179 -21.50 10.61 -2.12
C ARG A 179 -22.00 9.31 -2.74
N LEU A 180 -21.16 8.27 -2.77
CA LEU A 180 -21.53 6.91 -3.16
C LEU A 180 -22.18 6.09 -2.03
N GLY A 181 -22.40 6.68 -0.85
CA GLY A 181 -22.93 6.02 0.33
C GLY A 181 -21.94 5.09 1.02
N ILE A 182 -20.65 5.34 0.86
CA ILE A 182 -19.55 4.52 1.41
C ILE A 182 -18.76 5.33 2.44
N GLU A 183 -18.65 4.82 3.65
CA GLU A 183 -17.82 5.36 4.71
C GLU A 183 -16.37 4.88 4.55
N VAL A 184 -15.41 5.78 4.67
CA VAL A 184 -13.99 5.42 4.77
C VAL A 184 -13.64 5.22 6.24
N ALA A 185 -13.33 3.99 6.60
CA ALA A 185 -12.97 3.62 7.98
C ALA A 185 -11.55 4.07 8.34
N GLU A 186 -10.65 3.95 7.38
CA GLU A 186 -9.23 4.29 7.56
C GLU A 186 -8.56 4.42 6.19
N ILE A 187 -7.49 5.22 6.16
CA ILE A 187 -6.65 5.43 4.97
C ILE A 187 -5.22 4.98 5.31
N THR A 188 -4.56 4.30 4.38
CA THR A 188 -3.16 3.91 4.50
C THR A 188 -2.46 3.89 3.15
N LEU A 189 -1.12 3.82 3.12
CA LEU A 189 -0.39 3.60 1.88
C LEU A 189 -0.61 2.17 1.36
N SER A 190 -0.91 2.05 0.07
CA SER A 190 -1.14 0.77 -0.60
C SER A 190 0.04 -0.20 -0.44
N VAL A 191 1.27 0.29 -0.53
CA VAL A 191 2.47 -0.54 -0.37
C VAL A 191 2.64 -1.12 1.03
N THR A 192 2.24 -0.40 2.09
CA THR A 192 2.31 -0.94 3.46
C THR A 192 1.26 -2.03 3.68
N ALA A 193 0.11 -1.89 3.05
CA ALA A 193 -0.89 -2.93 3.02
C ALA A 193 -0.42 -4.15 2.21
N ALA A 194 0.14 -3.95 1.02
CA ALA A 194 0.72 -5.01 0.20
C ALA A 194 1.79 -5.80 0.98
N ALA A 195 2.69 -5.09 1.68
CA ALA A 195 3.70 -5.73 2.52
C ALA A 195 3.10 -6.66 3.59
N GLY A 196 1.93 -6.32 4.12
CA GLY A 196 1.20 -7.14 5.09
C GLY A 196 0.81 -8.53 4.57
N THR A 197 0.48 -8.63 3.27
CA THR A 197 0.08 -9.92 2.67
C THR A 197 1.23 -10.68 2.02
N VAL A 198 2.33 -10.01 1.61
CA VAL A 198 3.42 -10.67 0.87
C VAL A 198 4.62 -11.02 1.74
N LEU A 199 4.87 -10.29 2.83
CA LEU A 199 6.02 -10.55 3.72
C LEU A 199 5.65 -11.48 4.88
N GLY A 200 6.52 -12.46 5.12
CA GLY A 200 6.52 -13.23 6.35
C GLY A 200 7.24 -12.50 7.48
N GLU A 201 7.01 -12.93 8.74
CA GLU A 201 7.68 -12.31 9.89
C GLU A 201 9.21 -12.44 9.84
N ALA A 202 9.74 -13.56 9.32
CA ALA A 202 11.18 -13.74 9.13
C ALA A 202 11.75 -12.72 8.13
N GLU A 203 11.05 -12.46 7.01
CA GLU A 203 11.46 -11.47 6.01
C GLU A 203 11.47 -10.05 6.60
N LYS A 204 10.47 -9.70 7.40
CA LYS A 204 10.43 -8.42 8.12
C LYS A 204 11.55 -8.27 9.14
N GLN A 205 11.97 -9.38 9.78
CA GLN A 205 13.07 -9.38 10.76
C GLN A 205 14.42 -9.14 10.12
N VAL A 206 14.73 -9.89 9.05
CA VAL A 206 16.08 -9.84 8.44
C VAL A 206 16.30 -8.58 7.60
N GLY A 207 15.23 -7.90 7.18
CA GLY A 207 15.29 -6.70 6.35
C GLY A 207 14.88 -6.99 4.91
N THR A 208 13.61 -6.75 4.55
CA THR A 208 13.08 -6.95 3.20
C THR A 208 12.30 -5.71 2.77
N ALA A 209 12.54 -5.27 1.53
CA ALA A 209 11.78 -4.20 0.91
C ALA A 209 10.68 -4.77 0.01
N VAL A 210 9.53 -4.11 0.02
CA VAL A 210 8.48 -4.28 -0.99
C VAL A 210 8.53 -3.08 -1.92
N VAL A 211 8.63 -3.34 -3.20
CA VAL A 211 8.55 -2.34 -4.26
C VAL A 211 7.26 -2.61 -5.04
N ASP A 212 6.31 -1.71 -4.89
CA ASP A 212 5.02 -1.75 -5.57
C ASP A 212 5.07 -0.88 -6.82
N LEU A 213 5.23 -1.51 -7.97
CA LEU A 213 5.31 -0.83 -9.26
C LEU A 213 3.91 -0.64 -9.83
N GLY A 214 3.36 0.56 -9.64
CA GLY A 214 2.09 0.98 -10.23
C GLY A 214 2.25 1.54 -11.64
N SER A 215 1.18 2.15 -12.15
CA SER A 215 1.19 2.82 -13.46
C SER A 215 1.90 4.17 -13.40
N ALA A 216 1.42 5.09 -12.58
CA ALA A 216 1.99 6.44 -12.47
C ALA A 216 3.00 6.58 -11.31
N THR A 217 3.00 5.66 -10.37
CA THR A 217 3.83 5.72 -9.16
C THR A 217 4.51 4.39 -8.87
N THR A 218 5.67 4.47 -8.22
CA THR A 218 6.32 3.32 -7.60
C THR A 218 6.41 3.60 -6.10
N SER A 219 5.88 2.70 -5.29
CA SER A 219 5.88 2.83 -3.84
C SER A 219 6.82 1.83 -3.21
N VAL A 220 7.48 2.22 -2.14
CA VAL A 220 8.43 1.37 -1.41
C VAL A 220 8.02 1.28 0.05
N ALA A 221 8.14 0.08 0.64
CA ALA A 221 8.05 -0.15 2.07
C ALA A 221 9.18 -1.09 2.50
N PHE A 222 10.11 -0.60 3.29
CA PHE A 222 11.23 -1.37 3.79
C PHE A 222 11.02 -1.73 5.26
N TYR A 223 11.07 -3.03 5.56
CA TYR A 223 10.95 -3.57 6.90
C TYR A 223 12.29 -4.09 7.39
N LYS A 224 12.60 -3.83 8.66
CA LYS A 224 13.76 -4.38 9.35
C LYS A 224 13.46 -4.54 10.84
N ASN A 225 13.98 -5.58 11.48
CA ASN A 225 13.72 -5.89 12.88
C ASN A 225 12.20 -6.02 13.19
N GLY A 226 11.40 -6.42 12.20
CA GLY A 226 9.96 -6.56 12.30
C GLY A 226 9.16 -5.27 12.27
N ILE A 227 9.79 -4.10 12.05
CA ILE A 227 9.14 -2.80 11.96
C ILE A 227 9.29 -2.19 10.57
N LEU A 228 8.35 -1.31 10.19
CA LEU A 228 8.50 -0.48 9.01
C LEU A 228 9.60 0.55 9.26
N TRP A 229 10.72 0.38 8.54
CA TRP A 229 11.91 1.21 8.68
C TRP A 229 11.86 2.46 7.83
N GLU A 230 11.44 2.30 6.57
CA GLU A 230 11.29 3.38 5.60
C GLU A 230 10.11 3.09 4.66
N ALA A 231 9.45 4.13 4.18
CA ALA A 231 8.50 4.02 3.09
C ALA A 231 8.41 5.34 2.31
N GLY A 232 7.90 5.26 1.10
CA GLY A 232 7.69 6.44 0.27
C GLY A 232 7.08 6.08 -1.07
N VAL A 233 6.75 7.13 -1.82
CA VAL A 233 6.13 7.02 -3.15
C VAL A 233 6.89 7.90 -4.13
N LEU A 234 7.29 7.32 -5.23
CA LEU A 234 8.01 7.96 -6.33
C LEU A 234 7.03 8.31 -7.46
N PRO A 235 7.17 9.48 -8.11
CA PRO A 235 6.29 9.90 -9.21
C PRO A 235 6.66 9.25 -10.55
N VAL A 236 6.99 7.97 -10.53
CA VAL A 236 7.39 7.21 -11.71
C VAL A 236 6.85 5.78 -11.61
N GLY A 237 6.43 5.21 -12.75
CA GLY A 237 5.90 3.84 -12.79
C GLY A 237 5.80 3.32 -14.22
N GLY A 238 5.05 2.25 -14.43
CA GLY A 238 4.95 1.55 -15.70
C GLY A 238 4.47 2.37 -16.90
N ALA A 239 3.67 3.42 -16.67
CA ALA A 239 3.23 4.33 -17.73
C ALA A 239 4.38 5.18 -18.29
N HIS A 240 5.43 5.42 -17.52
CA HIS A 240 6.62 6.14 -18.01
C HIS A 240 7.41 5.28 -19.00
N ILE A 241 7.48 3.96 -18.77
CA ILE A 241 8.06 3.02 -19.74
C ILE A 241 7.25 3.07 -21.05
N THR A 242 5.91 3.12 -20.95
CA THR A 242 5.03 3.24 -22.13
C THR A 242 5.25 4.55 -22.88
N ALA A 243 5.38 5.65 -22.15
CA ALA A 243 5.62 6.96 -22.74
C ALA A 243 6.97 7.03 -23.47
N ASP A 244 8.03 6.49 -22.88
CA ASP A 244 9.36 6.45 -23.50
C ASP A 244 9.36 5.57 -24.76
N LEU A 245 8.67 4.43 -24.74
CA LEU A 245 8.48 3.59 -25.91
C LEU A 245 7.72 4.32 -27.03
N ALA A 246 6.64 5.04 -26.67
CA ALA A 246 5.85 5.80 -27.64
C ALA A 246 6.70 6.88 -28.33
N ILE A 247 7.49 7.63 -27.55
CA ILE A 247 8.39 8.67 -28.05
C ILE A 247 9.51 8.06 -28.88
N GLY A 248 10.22 7.08 -28.33
CA GLY A 248 11.40 6.49 -28.97
C GLY A 248 11.10 5.72 -30.26
N LEU A 249 9.90 5.14 -30.37
CA LEU A 249 9.48 4.39 -31.55
C LEU A 249 8.52 5.17 -32.47
N GLY A 250 8.12 6.41 -32.09
CA GLY A 250 7.20 7.22 -32.89
C GLY A 250 5.80 6.60 -33.03
N CYS A 251 5.28 5.93 -32.01
CA CYS A 251 4.00 5.26 -32.05
C CYS A 251 3.00 5.82 -31.01
N SER A 252 1.73 5.40 -31.08
CA SER A 252 0.74 5.82 -30.08
C SER A 252 0.99 5.17 -28.72
N LEU A 253 0.54 5.83 -27.62
CA LEU A 253 0.61 5.25 -26.28
C LEU A 253 -0.04 3.87 -26.19
N ALA A 254 -1.15 3.65 -26.88
CA ALA A 254 -1.83 2.35 -26.88
C ALA A 254 -0.97 1.27 -27.55
N ALA A 255 -0.33 1.59 -28.68
CA ALA A 255 0.58 0.66 -29.35
C ALA A 255 1.83 0.38 -28.51
N ALA A 256 2.38 1.40 -27.86
CA ALA A 256 3.53 1.26 -26.95
C ALA A 256 3.18 0.39 -25.72
N GLU A 257 2.00 0.57 -25.13
CA GLU A 257 1.54 -0.25 -24.00
C GLU A 257 1.38 -1.72 -24.39
N GLU A 258 0.77 -1.98 -25.55
CA GLU A 258 0.63 -3.33 -26.06
C GLU A 258 1.98 -3.97 -26.33
N LEU A 259 2.88 -3.25 -27.00
CA LEU A 259 4.25 -3.70 -27.25
C LEU A 259 5.00 -4.00 -25.94
N LYS A 260 4.94 -3.09 -24.96
CA LYS A 260 5.55 -3.28 -23.63
C LYS A 260 5.10 -4.58 -22.97
N ARG A 261 3.79 -4.87 -23.01
CA ARG A 261 3.22 -6.11 -22.43
C ARG A 261 3.70 -7.36 -23.17
N GLN A 262 3.82 -7.29 -24.48
CA GLN A 262 4.23 -8.42 -25.30
C GLN A 262 5.72 -8.76 -25.13
N ILE A 263 6.59 -7.75 -25.21
CA ILE A 263 8.04 -7.98 -25.18
C ILE A 263 8.64 -8.01 -23.77
N GLY A 264 8.11 -7.22 -22.84
CA GLY A 264 8.72 -6.98 -21.53
C GLY A 264 10.13 -6.37 -21.69
N LEU A 265 11.05 -6.87 -20.89
CA LEU A 265 12.49 -6.53 -20.96
C LEU A 265 13.31 -7.64 -21.66
N CYS A 266 12.65 -8.59 -22.33
CA CYS A 266 13.24 -9.82 -22.87
C CYS A 266 12.90 -10.07 -24.35
N GLY A 267 12.54 -9.04 -25.12
CA GLY A 267 12.18 -9.15 -26.53
C GLY A 267 13.31 -9.73 -27.40
N GLY A 268 12.92 -10.21 -28.58
CA GLY A 268 13.86 -10.79 -29.55
C GLY A 268 14.68 -9.72 -30.31
N LYS A 269 15.50 -10.19 -31.28
CA LYS A 269 16.33 -9.28 -32.11
C LYS A 269 15.52 -8.17 -32.80
N LYS A 270 14.26 -8.43 -33.15
CA LYS A 270 13.37 -7.47 -33.78
C LYS A 270 12.94 -6.31 -32.87
N ASP A 271 12.97 -6.56 -31.57
CA ASP A 271 12.47 -5.63 -30.55
C ASP A 271 13.60 -4.92 -29.80
N ARG A 272 14.83 -4.98 -30.35
CA ARG A 272 16.06 -4.54 -29.65
C ARG A 272 15.95 -3.11 -29.11
N ASP A 273 15.47 -2.19 -29.94
CA ASP A 273 15.35 -0.76 -29.54
C ASP A 273 14.27 -0.58 -28.48
N ALA A 274 13.13 -1.28 -28.63
CA ALA A 274 12.07 -1.24 -27.65
C ALA A 274 12.51 -1.83 -26.29
N VAL A 275 13.24 -2.93 -26.30
CA VAL A 275 13.82 -3.54 -25.09
C VAL A 275 14.82 -2.60 -24.45
N PHE A 276 15.69 -1.96 -25.23
CA PHE A 276 16.66 -1.00 -24.73
C PHE A 276 15.99 0.17 -24.03
N ILE A 277 14.98 0.79 -24.65
CA ILE A 277 14.21 1.89 -24.07
C ILE A 277 13.49 1.45 -22.78
N ALA A 278 12.80 0.32 -22.83
CA ALA A 278 12.03 -0.18 -21.68
C ALA A 278 12.96 -0.54 -20.51
N ARG A 279 14.13 -1.15 -20.79
CA ARG A 279 15.12 -1.53 -19.78
C ARG A 279 15.74 -0.30 -19.13
N ALA A 280 16.11 0.73 -19.91
CA ALA A 280 16.70 1.97 -19.39
C ALA A 280 15.76 2.66 -18.39
N ARG A 281 14.45 2.77 -18.71
CA ARG A 281 13.48 3.34 -17.77
C ARG A 281 13.25 2.43 -16.56
N ALA A 282 13.22 1.12 -16.74
CA ALA A 282 13.09 0.19 -15.62
C ALA A 282 14.27 0.31 -14.65
N GLU A 283 15.51 0.41 -15.15
CA GLU A 283 16.72 0.62 -14.35
C GLU A 283 16.65 1.96 -13.59
N GLU A 284 16.19 3.04 -14.20
CA GLU A 284 15.98 4.32 -13.52
C GLU A 284 14.95 4.21 -12.39
N ILE A 285 13.82 3.53 -12.61
CA ILE A 285 12.82 3.28 -11.55
C ILE A 285 13.45 2.50 -10.38
N LEU A 286 14.24 1.46 -10.68
CA LEU A 286 14.93 0.68 -9.66
C LEU A 286 15.97 1.50 -8.90
N ALA A 287 16.70 2.38 -9.59
CA ALA A 287 17.66 3.29 -8.98
C ALA A 287 17.00 4.24 -7.99
N MET A 288 15.90 4.90 -8.40
CA MET A 288 15.12 5.78 -7.52
C MET A 288 14.55 5.00 -6.31
N ALA A 289 14.07 3.78 -6.52
CA ALA A 289 13.60 2.93 -5.43
C ALA A 289 14.73 2.56 -4.48
N GLY A 290 15.91 2.26 -5.01
CA GLY A 290 17.13 1.99 -4.23
C GLY A 290 17.57 3.18 -3.38
N GLU A 291 17.55 4.37 -3.93
CA GLU A 291 17.84 5.61 -3.19
C GLU A 291 16.86 5.81 -2.03
N LEU A 292 15.56 5.58 -2.26
CA LEU A 292 14.55 5.68 -1.21
C LEU A 292 14.77 4.65 -0.10
N ILE A 293 15.10 3.41 -0.44
CA ILE A 293 15.42 2.34 0.52
C ILE A 293 16.69 2.68 1.30
N GLY A 294 17.72 3.16 0.61
CA GLY A 294 19.06 3.42 1.16
C GLY A 294 19.22 4.69 1.97
N ARG A 295 18.19 5.55 2.07
CA ARG A 295 18.25 6.87 2.75
C ARG A 295 18.87 6.86 4.15
N GLN A 296 18.80 5.73 4.85
CA GLN A 296 19.35 5.59 6.20
C GLN A 296 20.59 4.67 6.27
N ASN A 297 21.30 4.50 5.15
CA ASN A 297 22.47 3.61 5.03
C ASN A 297 22.20 2.17 5.49
N VAL A 298 20.98 1.70 5.30
CA VAL A 298 20.56 0.34 5.61
C VAL A 298 19.97 -0.28 4.36
N PHE A 299 20.54 -1.40 3.91
CA PHE A 299 20.14 -2.06 2.68
C PHE A 299 19.33 -3.33 2.97
N PRO A 300 18.38 -3.69 2.10
CA PRO A 300 17.56 -4.89 2.25
C PRO A 300 18.40 -6.16 2.01
N ARG A 301 17.94 -7.26 2.60
CA ARG A 301 18.44 -8.61 2.33
C ARG A 301 17.61 -9.34 1.27
N GLY A 302 16.57 -8.72 0.77
CA GLY A 302 15.71 -9.22 -0.28
C GLY A 302 14.67 -8.19 -0.69
N ILE A 303 14.13 -8.33 -1.90
CA ILE A 303 13.10 -7.44 -2.45
C ILE A 303 11.92 -8.28 -2.93
N VAL A 304 10.72 -7.77 -2.66
CA VAL A 304 9.47 -8.34 -3.17
C VAL A 304 8.81 -7.31 -4.08
N LEU A 305 8.62 -7.66 -5.35
CA LEU A 305 7.96 -6.82 -6.34
C LEU A 305 6.45 -7.06 -6.31
N THR A 306 5.66 -6.00 -6.22
CA THR A 306 4.19 -6.01 -6.28
C THR A 306 3.67 -4.96 -7.25
N GLY A 307 2.34 -4.86 -7.40
CA GLY A 307 1.72 -3.96 -8.36
C GLY A 307 1.64 -4.53 -9.78
N GLY A 308 0.87 -3.88 -10.63
CA GLY A 308 0.67 -4.33 -12.02
C GLY A 308 1.95 -4.28 -12.87
N GLY A 309 2.83 -3.32 -12.58
CA GLY A 309 4.12 -3.21 -13.26
C GLY A 309 5.11 -4.34 -12.93
N ALA A 310 4.95 -5.00 -11.78
CA ALA A 310 5.77 -6.16 -11.43
C ALA A 310 5.58 -7.35 -12.39
N LEU A 311 4.48 -7.36 -13.14
CA LEU A 311 4.20 -8.36 -14.19
C LEU A 311 5.01 -8.14 -15.47
N LEU A 312 5.78 -7.05 -15.56
CA LEU A 312 6.66 -6.80 -16.70
C LEU A 312 7.72 -7.91 -16.78
N ARG A 313 7.64 -8.70 -17.85
CA ARG A 313 8.51 -9.85 -18.05
C ARG A 313 9.98 -9.44 -18.06
N GLY A 314 10.83 -10.11 -17.27
CA GLY A 314 12.26 -9.81 -17.09
C GLY A 314 12.55 -8.77 -16.01
N LEU A 315 11.52 -8.15 -15.38
CA LEU A 315 11.74 -7.18 -14.30
C LEU A 315 12.28 -7.82 -13.01
N PRO A 316 11.81 -8.99 -12.56
CA PRO A 316 12.39 -9.63 -11.38
C PRO A 316 13.89 -9.95 -11.54
N GLU A 317 14.29 -10.43 -12.72
CA GLU A 317 15.66 -10.75 -13.07
C GLU A 317 16.51 -9.48 -13.10
N LEU A 318 16.04 -8.42 -13.77
CA LEU A 318 16.69 -7.12 -13.80
C LEU A 318 16.86 -6.54 -12.39
N ALA A 319 15.83 -6.62 -11.57
CA ALA A 319 15.89 -6.11 -10.19
C ALA A 319 16.88 -6.93 -9.33
N ALA A 320 16.97 -8.26 -9.52
CA ALA A 320 17.93 -9.09 -8.82
C ALA A 320 19.38 -8.77 -9.24
N GLU A 321 19.61 -8.52 -10.53
CA GLU A 321 20.90 -8.06 -11.06
C GLU A 321 21.26 -6.67 -10.49
N PHE A 322 20.29 -5.73 -10.50
CA PHE A 322 20.51 -4.35 -10.08
C PHE A 322 20.80 -4.19 -8.59
N PHE A 323 20.04 -4.89 -7.73
CA PHE A 323 20.16 -4.78 -6.28
C PHE A 323 21.14 -5.76 -5.65
N GLU A 324 21.61 -6.76 -6.40
CA GLU A 324 22.49 -7.84 -5.93
C GLU A 324 21.93 -8.58 -4.70
N VAL A 325 20.61 -8.70 -4.61
CA VAL A 325 19.90 -9.43 -3.54
C VAL A 325 18.79 -10.30 -4.14
N PRO A 326 18.33 -11.33 -3.44
CA PRO A 326 17.19 -12.12 -3.88
C PRO A 326 15.95 -11.26 -4.15
N VAL A 327 15.35 -11.42 -5.33
CA VAL A 327 14.12 -10.75 -5.74
C VAL A 327 13.07 -11.81 -6.08
N ARG A 328 11.83 -11.57 -5.64
CA ARG A 328 10.68 -12.40 -6.00
C ARG A 328 9.45 -11.58 -6.28
N LEU A 329 8.53 -12.13 -7.03
CA LEU A 329 7.17 -11.57 -7.13
C LEU A 329 6.40 -11.81 -5.83
N GLY A 330 5.67 -10.80 -5.42
CA GLY A 330 4.71 -10.89 -4.33
C GLY A 330 3.36 -11.32 -4.87
N THR A 331 2.81 -12.39 -4.33
CA THR A 331 1.44 -12.82 -4.56
C THR A 331 0.64 -12.69 -3.28
N PRO A 332 -0.62 -12.21 -3.33
CA PRO A 332 -1.43 -12.04 -2.14
C PRO A 332 -1.79 -13.41 -1.53
N ARG A 333 -1.58 -13.55 -0.23
CA ARG A 333 -1.83 -14.80 0.50
C ARG A 333 -3.29 -14.88 0.93
N CYS A 334 -4.19 -15.15 -0.01
CA CYS A 334 -5.60 -15.35 0.29
C CYS A 334 -6.28 -16.28 -0.73
N VAL A 335 -7.48 -16.75 -0.39
CA VAL A 335 -8.32 -17.52 -1.28
C VAL A 335 -9.22 -16.56 -2.03
N PHE A 336 -9.08 -16.52 -3.34
CA PHE A 336 -9.93 -15.74 -4.23
C PHE A 336 -11.21 -16.51 -4.63
N PRO A 337 -12.24 -15.81 -5.11
CA PRO A 337 -13.41 -16.45 -5.69
C PRO A 337 -13.03 -17.38 -6.84
N ALA A 338 -13.83 -18.41 -7.09
CA ALA A 338 -13.61 -19.36 -8.18
C ALA A 338 -13.52 -18.64 -9.54
N GLY A 339 -12.57 -19.05 -10.37
CA GLY A 339 -12.31 -18.45 -11.68
C GLY A 339 -11.46 -17.17 -11.65
N PHE A 340 -11.02 -16.72 -10.46
CA PHE A 340 -10.12 -15.57 -10.33
C PHE A 340 -8.69 -16.04 -10.01
N SER A 341 -7.73 -15.57 -10.79
CA SER A 341 -6.31 -15.86 -10.56
C SER A 341 -5.64 -14.67 -9.86
N PRO A 342 -5.06 -14.87 -8.67
CA PRO A 342 -4.38 -13.79 -7.96
C PRO A 342 -3.08 -13.42 -8.69
N ASP A 343 -2.85 -12.11 -8.82
CA ASP A 343 -1.61 -11.55 -9.33
C ASP A 343 -1.05 -10.47 -8.38
N PRO A 344 0.20 -10.00 -8.59
CA PRO A 344 0.82 -8.98 -7.76
C PRO A 344 0.02 -7.67 -7.61
N ALA A 345 -0.83 -7.32 -8.57
CA ALA A 345 -1.61 -6.09 -8.54
C ALA A 345 -2.72 -6.08 -7.48
N TRP A 346 -3.07 -7.24 -6.92
CA TRP A 346 -4.07 -7.39 -5.86
C TRP A 346 -3.48 -7.34 -4.45
N CYS A 347 -2.15 -7.25 -4.32
CA CYS A 347 -1.50 -7.29 -3.00
C CYS A 347 -1.98 -6.18 -2.07
N ALA A 348 -2.16 -4.95 -2.58
CA ALA A 348 -2.62 -3.82 -1.77
C ALA A 348 -4.03 -4.04 -1.21
N SER A 349 -5.00 -4.33 -2.08
CA SER A 349 -6.40 -4.54 -1.66
C SER A 349 -6.58 -5.75 -0.74
N VAL A 350 -5.85 -6.85 -0.98
CA VAL A 350 -5.86 -8.01 -0.08
C VAL A 350 -5.21 -7.69 1.27
N GLY A 351 -4.07 -7.01 1.25
CA GLY A 351 -3.38 -6.59 2.47
C GLY A 351 -4.24 -5.69 3.34
N LEU A 352 -4.99 -4.75 2.75
CA LEU A 352 -5.96 -3.90 3.46
C LEU A 352 -7.03 -4.72 4.20
N VAL A 353 -7.56 -5.75 3.56
CA VAL A 353 -8.55 -6.65 4.19
C VAL A 353 -7.94 -7.39 5.37
N GLN A 354 -6.74 -7.94 5.22
CA GLN A 354 -6.10 -8.79 6.23
C GLN A 354 -5.66 -8.00 7.44
N GLN A 355 -4.97 -6.88 7.24
CA GLN A 355 -4.44 -6.04 8.33
C GLN A 355 -5.52 -5.57 9.30
N LYS A 356 -6.72 -5.28 8.82
CA LYS A 356 -7.80 -4.73 9.64
C LYS A 356 -8.65 -5.76 10.36
N ASN A 357 -8.74 -6.96 9.81
CA ASN A 357 -9.47 -8.05 10.46
C ASN A 357 -8.64 -8.76 11.54
N GLU A 358 -7.33 -8.51 11.60
CA GLU A 358 -6.44 -9.02 12.65
C GLU A 358 -6.18 -8.00 13.78
N GLY A 359 -6.98 -6.94 13.87
CA GLY A 359 -6.91 -5.92 14.93
C GLY A 359 -5.97 -4.77 14.60
N GLY A 360 -6.33 -4.01 13.59
CA GLY A 360 -5.82 -2.68 13.26
C GLY A 360 -4.31 -2.54 13.07
N LEU A 361 -3.90 -1.73 12.10
CA LEU A 361 -2.51 -1.27 11.92
C LEU A 361 -1.97 -0.42 13.09
N HIS A 362 -2.78 -0.23 14.13
CA HIS A 362 -2.33 0.30 15.40
C HIS A 362 -1.49 -0.76 16.07
N ALA A 363 -0.17 -0.73 15.74
CA ALA A 363 0.85 -1.42 16.50
C ALA A 363 0.61 -2.92 16.72
N ARG A 364 0.85 -3.74 15.72
CA ARG A 364 1.43 -5.04 15.99
C ARG A 364 2.88 -4.80 16.41
N PHE A 365 3.04 -4.71 17.69
CA PHE A 365 4.33 -4.70 18.37
C PHE A 365 4.75 -6.11 18.70
#